data_f7b661732cbfc8809e93275e08179ec6
#
_entry.id   f7b661732cbfc8809e93275e08179ec6
#
_cell.length_a   1.000
_cell.length_b   1.000
_cell.length_c   1.000
_cell.angle_alpha   90.00
_cell.angle_beta   90.00
_cell.angle_gamma   90.00
#
_symmetry.space_group_name_H-M   'P 1'
#
loop_
_entity.id
_entity.type
_entity.pdbx_description
1 polymer ?
#
loop_
_entity_poly.entity_id
_entity_poly.type
_entity_poly.pdbx_seq_one_letter_code
_entity_poly.pdbx_strand_id
1 'polypeptide(L)'
;MVLVFYLAAAQAPENDARESYPVYLCELHPDEQATGPGRCPTCGREFVSRTLVSSYSCPMHPAIEEEREGACPLCRMKLVRTTREVQWFCPSRADIVSATAGLCPDGRPMETRIVAMAHGDHNPRHGGILFMAPNGYHHLEGTLEEDGRFRLYLYDDFTRPLAVEGFQARAGEVLMEASADGSFFSVNLERSLDPVEPVEPVEVVLHLRFPDEIEEARFDFIFSRAAEATLSLAEFRIPESAEDVYREILRRNERVQELIRRGAWPDLYIPALEAKDLVLALSDMEGERIERPAKKLVRAAWLLDTHGDRGNRLEVEAAYLLFEEAVSELSAAHAN
;
A
#
# COMPACT_ATOMS: atom_id res chain seq x y z
N MET A 1 -41.80 3.34 -31.39
CA MET A 1 -40.61 2.47 -31.59
C MET A 1 -39.54 2.96 -30.61
N VAL A 2 -39.47 2.32 -29.43
CA VAL A 2 -38.56 2.72 -28.36
C VAL A 2 -37.27 1.90 -28.59
N LEU A 3 -36.19 2.61 -28.93
CA LEU A 3 -34.84 1.99 -28.97
C LEU A 3 -34.34 1.82 -27.54
N VAL A 4 -34.32 0.60 -27.08
CA VAL A 4 -33.61 0.23 -25.85
C VAL A 4 -32.15 0.10 -26.19
N PHE A 5 -31.34 1.07 -25.77
CA PHE A 5 -29.89 0.92 -25.81
C PHE A 5 -29.46 -0.04 -24.66
N TYR A 6 -29.07 -1.24 -25.03
CA TYR A 6 -28.31 -2.11 -24.14
C TYR A 6 -26.91 -1.50 -23.96
N LEU A 7 -26.63 -0.95 -22.80
CA LEU A 7 -25.25 -0.71 -22.36
C LEU A 7 -24.59 -2.10 -22.21
N ALA A 8 -23.74 -2.44 -23.16
CA ALA A 8 -22.88 -3.60 -23.03
C ALA A 8 -21.91 -3.33 -21.86
N ALA A 9 -22.00 -4.13 -20.80
CA ALA A 9 -20.95 -4.18 -19.79
C ALA A 9 -19.63 -4.48 -20.50
N ALA A 10 -18.59 -3.69 -20.19
CA ALA A 10 -17.27 -3.94 -20.71
C ALA A 10 -16.83 -5.35 -20.25
N GLN A 11 -16.68 -6.26 -21.20
CA GLN A 11 -16.20 -7.60 -20.93
C GLN A 11 -14.68 -7.53 -20.81
N ALA A 12 -14.13 -8.14 -19.75
CA ALA A 12 -12.71 -8.43 -19.65
C ALA A 12 -12.28 -9.28 -20.87
N PRO A 13 -10.99 -9.25 -21.27
CA PRO A 13 -10.52 -10.02 -22.41
C PRO A 13 -10.91 -11.50 -22.26
N GLU A 14 -11.49 -12.07 -23.30
CA GLU A 14 -12.14 -13.41 -23.32
C GLU A 14 -11.27 -14.59 -22.85
N ASN A 15 -9.98 -14.37 -22.58
CA ASN A 15 -9.04 -15.39 -22.10
C ASN A 15 -8.47 -15.11 -20.70
N ASP A 16 -8.93 -14.08 -19.99
CA ASP A 16 -8.42 -13.77 -18.66
C ASP A 16 -9.28 -14.50 -17.60
N ALA A 17 -8.67 -15.44 -16.87
CA ALA A 17 -9.33 -16.20 -15.81
C ALA A 17 -9.51 -15.40 -14.51
N ARG A 18 -9.05 -14.14 -14.50
CA ARG A 18 -9.15 -13.27 -13.31
C ARG A 18 -10.59 -12.83 -13.07
N GLU A 19 -10.95 -12.78 -11.81
CA GLU A 19 -12.24 -12.22 -11.39
C GLU A 19 -12.24 -10.71 -11.65
N SER A 20 -13.21 -10.24 -12.44
CA SER A 20 -13.37 -8.83 -12.78
C SER A 20 -14.66 -8.27 -12.18
N TYR A 21 -14.63 -7.04 -11.69
CA TYR A 21 -15.77 -6.35 -11.11
C TYR A 21 -15.75 -4.85 -11.40
N PRO A 22 -16.93 -4.22 -11.59
CA PRO A 22 -17.01 -2.77 -11.79
C PRO A 22 -16.91 -2.02 -10.46
N VAL A 23 -16.22 -0.90 -10.47
CA VAL A 23 -16.21 0.10 -9.40
C VAL A 23 -16.56 1.47 -9.99
N TYR A 24 -17.19 2.30 -9.19
CA TYR A 24 -17.55 3.68 -9.54
C TYR A 24 -16.76 4.62 -8.62
N LEU A 25 -15.88 5.44 -9.17
CA LEU A 25 -15.00 6.31 -8.39
C LEU A 25 -14.98 7.75 -8.90
N CYS A 26 -14.61 8.68 -8.04
CA CYS A 26 -14.37 10.06 -8.42
C CYS A 26 -12.93 10.23 -8.89
N GLU A 27 -12.73 10.79 -10.09
CA GLU A 27 -11.38 11.03 -10.63
C GLU A 27 -10.57 12.07 -9.82
N LEU A 28 -11.25 12.96 -9.09
CA LEU A 28 -10.61 13.98 -8.24
C LEU A 28 -10.46 13.53 -6.77
N HIS A 29 -11.27 12.56 -6.34
CA HIS A 29 -11.28 12.01 -4.99
C HIS A 29 -11.33 10.48 -5.12
N PRO A 30 -10.20 9.83 -5.40
CA PRO A 30 -10.14 8.38 -5.67
C PRO A 30 -10.68 7.52 -4.54
N ASP A 31 -10.65 8.05 -3.30
CA ASP A 31 -11.19 7.39 -2.11
C ASP A 31 -12.72 7.39 -2.07
N GLU A 32 -13.36 8.30 -2.79
CA GLU A 32 -14.80 8.35 -2.91
C GLU A 32 -15.27 7.37 -3.98
N GLN A 33 -15.68 6.19 -3.52
CA GLN A 33 -16.06 5.06 -4.35
C GLN A 33 -17.47 4.57 -4.02
N ALA A 34 -18.08 3.90 -5.00
CA ALA A 34 -19.40 3.30 -4.87
C ALA A 34 -19.50 2.00 -5.69
N THR A 35 -20.47 1.16 -5.32
CA THR A 35 -20.81 -0.07 -6.06
C THR A 35 -21.74 0.18 -7.25
N GLY A 36 -22.15 1.41 -7.48
CA GLY A 36 -23.07 1.81 -8.56
C GLY A 36 -22.87 3.26 -8.97
N PRO A 37 -23.53 3.68 -10.07
CA PRO A 37 -23.47 5.05 -10.56
C PRO A 37 -24.00 6.03 -9.50
N GLY A 38 -23.38 7.20 -9.41
CA GLY A 38 -23.72 8.20 -8.41
C GLY A 38 -22.87 9.45 -8.56
N ARG A 39 -22.87 10.26 -7.50
CA ARG A 39 -22.07 11.49 -7.44
C ARG A 39 -21.16 11.47 -6.22
N CYS A 40 -19.94 11.97 -6.41
CA CYS A 40 -18.98 12.17 -5.34
C CYS A 40 -19.57 13.09 -4.26
N PRO A 41 -19.64 12.68 -2.99
CA PRO A 41 -20.15 13.50 -1.90
C PRO A 41 -19.28 14.73 -1.64
N THR A 42 -17.99 14.65 -1.94
CA THR A 42 -17.02 15.72 -1.71
C THR A 42 -17.09 16.82 -2.76
N CYS A 43 -17.26 16.50 -4.05
CA CYS A 43 -17.23 17.52 -5.13
C CYS A 43 -18.47 17.54 -6.04
N GLY A 44 -19.43 16.64 -5.85
CA GLY A 44 -20.68 16.58 -6.63
C GLY A 44 -20.52 16.08 -8.07
N ARG A 45 -19.29 15.75 -8.53
CA ARG A 45 -19.07 15.17 -9.87
C ARG A 45 -19.65 13.76 -9.96
N GLU A 46 -20.05 13.37 -11.15
CA GLU A 46 -20.47 11.99 -11.41
C GLU A 46 -19.29 11.04 -11.27
N PHE A 47 -19.53 9.88 -10.68
CA PHE A 47 -18.55 8.82 -10.63
C PHE A 47 -18.28 8.24 -12.02
N VAL A 48 -17.04 7.89 -12.28
CA VAL A 48 -16.61 7.19 -13.49
C VAL A 48 -16.53 5.70 -13.19
N SER A 49 -17.15 4.89 -14.07
CA SER A 49 -17.04 3.43 -13.96
C SER A 49 -15.66 2.95 -14.41
N ARG A 50 -15.02 2.11 -13.60
CA ARG A 50 -13.78 1.40 -13.90
C ARG A 50 -13.99 -0.09 -13.77
N THR A 51 -13.27 -0.89 -14.55
CA THR A 51 -13.28 -2.35 -14.39
C THR A 51 -11.99 -2.78 -13.70
N LEU A 52 -12.13 -3.47 -12.58
CA LEU A 52 -11.01 -3.97 -11.81
C LEU A 52 -10.88 -5.48 -11.95
N VAL A 53 -9.66 -5.99 -11.81
CA VAL A 53 -9.35 -7.42 -11.81
C VAL A 53 -8.43 -7.73 -10.64
N SER A 54 -8.61 -8.90 -10.03
CA SER A 54 -7.66 -9.43 -9.06
C SER A 54 -6.47 -10.06 -9.78
N SER A 55 -5.29 -9.79 -9.29
CA SER A 55 -4.02 -10.31 -9.80
C SER A 55 -3.12 -10.67 -8.61
N TYR A 56 -2.03 -11.40 -8.87
CA TYR A 56 -1.07 -11.79 -7.85
C TYR A 56 0.33 -11.35 -8.30
N SER A 57 0.97 -10.48 -7.55
CA SER A 57 2.29 -9.94 -7.88
C SER A 57 3.33 -10.26 -6.81
N CYS A 58 4.59 -10.26 -7.22
CA CYS A 58 5.69 -10.42 -6.30
C CYS A 58 6.11 -9.04 -5.74
N PRO A 59 6.12 -8.85 -4.41
CA PRO A 59 6.58 -7.58 -3.83
C PRO A 59 8.02 -7.23 -4.20
N MET A 60 8.85 -8.26 -4.46
CA MET A 60 10.26 -8.13 -4.85
C MET A 60 10.48 -7.96 -6.35
N HIS A 61 9.52 -8.40 -7.17
CA HIS A 61 9.62 -8.40 -8.61
C HIS A 61 8.28 -7.91 -9.18
N PRO A 62 7.99 -6.60 -9.14
CA PRO A 62 6.70 -6.04 -9.53
C PRO A 62 6.29 -6.36 -10.98
N ALA A 63 7.26 -6.71 -11.83
CA ALA A 63 7.00 -7.16 -13.19
C ALA A 63 6.48 -8.61 -13.26
N ILE A 64 6.55 -9.37 -12.17
CA ILE A 64 5.97 -10.72 -12.07
C ILE A 64 4.54 -10.56 -11.59
N GLU A 65 3.63 -10.85 -12.51
CA GLU A 65 2.19 -10.81 -12.28
C GLU A 65 1.55 -12.09 -12.81
N GLU A 66 0.79 -12.76 -11.95
CA GLU A 66 0.15 -14.04 -12.23
C GLU A 66 -1.36 -13.94 -12.03
N GLU A 67 -2.11 -14.78 -12.72
CA GLU A 67 -3.57 -14.82 -12.59
C GLU A 67 -4.04 -15.55 -11.33
N ARG A 68 -3.16 -16.28 -10.69
CA ARG A 68 -3.47 -17.17 -9.56
C ARG A 68 -2.45 -17.06 -8.45
N GLU A 69 -2.89 -17.39 -7.26
CA GLU A 69 -2.01 -17.55 -6.11
C GLU A 69 -0.87 -18.53 -6.40
N GLY A 70 0.33 -18.20 -5.92
CA GLY A 70 1.51 -19.02 -6.17
C GLY A 70 2.78 -18.45 -5.55
N ALA A 71 3.91 -18.91 -6.07
CA ALA A 71 5.23 -18.43 -5.69
C ALA A 71 5.92 -17.75 -6.88
N CYS A 72 6.60 -16.64 -6.61
CA CYS A 72 7.39 -15.92 -7.60
C CYS A 72 8.41 -16.86 -8.27
N PRO A 73 8.45 -16.95 -9.60
CA PRO A 73 9.39 -17.82 -10.30
C PRO A 73 10.86 -17.41 -10.09
N LEU A 74 11.11 -16.13 -9.75
CA LEU A 74 12.47 -15.60 -9.57
C LEU A 74 13.00 -15.79 -8.13
N CYS A 75 12.19 -15.47 -7.11
CA CYS A 75 12.66 -15.47 -5.71
C CYS A 75 11.94 -16.46 -4.81
N ARG A 76 10.93 -17.16 -5.29
CA ARG A 76 10.14 -18.14 -4.54
C ARG A 76 9.28 -17.58 -3.39
N MET A 77 9.22 -16.25 -3.24
CA MET A 77 8.28 -15.63 -2.31
C MET A 77 6.84 -15.91 -2.74
N LYS A 78 5.94 -16.04 -1.78
CA LYS A 78 4.51 -16.10 -2.02
C LYS A 78 4.09 -14.82 -2.74
N LEU A 79 3.32 -14.96 -3.82
CA LEU A 79 2.71 -13.82 -4.49
C LEU A 79 1.60 -13.26 -3.61
N VAL A 80 1.49 -11.94 -3.59
CA VAL A 80 0.41 -11.24 -2.87
C VAL A 80 -0.68 -10.83 -3.85
N ARG A 81 -1.92 -10.90 -3.38
CA ARG A 81 -3.07 -10.43 -4.15
C ARG A 81 -2.95 -8.92 -4.33
N THR A 82 -3.19 -8.46 -5.54
CA THR A 82 -3.19 -7.05 -5.92
C THR A 82 -4.40 -6.75 -6.79
N THR A 83 -4.89 -5.53 -6.71
CA THR A 83 -5.94 -5.05 -7.59
C THR A 83 -5.33 -4.31 -8.77
N ARG A 84 -5.84 -4.58 -9.95
CA ARG A 84 -5.43 -3.96 -11.21
C ARG A 84 -6.63 -3.36 -11.91
N GLU A 85 -6.40 -2.35 -12.74
CA GLU A 85 -7.43 -1.75 -13.59
C GLU A 85 -7.32 -2.29 -15.02
N VAL A 86 -8.46 -2.63 -15.63
CA VAL A 86 -8.57 -2.89 -17.07
C VAL A 86 -8.71 -1.55 -17.78
N GLN A 87 -7.70 -1.16 -18.50
CA GLN A 87 -7.66 0.08 -19.28
C GLN A 87 -7.77 -0.22 -20.76
N TRP A 88 -8.62 0.50 -21.46
CA TRP A 88 -8.71 0.49 -22.90
C TRP A 88 -7.68 1.45 -23.50
N PHE A 89 -6.93 1.04 -24.53
CA PHE A 89 -5.91 1.88 -25.16
C PHE A 89 -5.86 1.69 -26.66
N CYS A 90 -5.28 2.66 -27.35
CA CYS A 90 -5.05 2.57 -28.79
C CYS A 90 -3.66 1.99 -29.08
N PRO A 91 -3.57 0.81 -29.79
CA PRO A 91 -2.27 0.19 -30.06
C PRO A 91 -1.29 1.08 -30.84
N SER A 92 -1.83 1.95 -31.72
CA SER A 92 -1.02 2.90 -32.50
C SER A 92 -0.60 4.16 -31.70
N ARG A 93 -1.29 4.44 -30.60
CA ARG A 93 -1.13 5.61 -29.76
C ARG A 93 -1.41 5.22 -28.30
N ALA A 94 -0.46 4.57 -27.65
CA ALA A 94 -0.63 4.02 -26.28
C ALA A 94 -0.92 5.09 -25.20
N ASP A 95 -0.74 6.37 -25.51
CA ASP A 95 -1.13 7.54 -24.72
C ASP A 95 -2.63 7.81 -24.76
N ILE A 96 -3.34 7.33 -25.78
CA ILE A 96 -4.81 7.44 -25.85
C ILE A 96 -5.44 6.28 -25.11
N VAL A 97 -6.03 6.60 -23.96
CA VAL A 97 -6.61 5.64 -23.03
C VAL A 97 -8.06 6.00 -22.70
N SER A 98 -8.83 4.97 -22.33
CA SER A 98 -10.23 5.10 -21.90
C SER A 98 -10.55 4.08 -20.81
N ALA A 99 -11.55 4.38 -19.99
CA ALA A 99 -12.13 3.45 -19.04
C ALA A 99 -13.11 2.45 -19.69
N THR A 100 -13.52 2.70 -20.93
CA THR A 100 -14.52 1.90 -21.65
C THR A 100 -14.06 1.62 -23.08
N ALA A 101 -14.61 0.56 -23.66
CA ALA A 101 -14.39 0.21 -25.07
C ALA A 101 -14.73 1.39 -26.00
N GLY A 102 -13.94 1.56 -27.05
CA GLY A 102 -14.12 2.63 -28.01
C GLY A 102 -13.35 2.40 -29.29
N LEU A 103 -13.30 3.45 -30.11
CA LEU A 103 -12.51 3.47 -31.34
C LEU A 103 -11.34 4.45 -31.18
N CYS A 104 -10.21 4.06 -31.72
CA CYS A 104 -9.06 4.92 -31.87
C CYS A 104 -9.29 6.02 -32.90
N PRO A 105 -8.51 7.10 -32.92
CA PRO A 105 -8.60 8.15 -33.93
C PRO A 105 -8.42 7.66 -35.37
N ASP A 106 -7.76 6.52 -35.57
CA ASP A 106 -7.57 5.85 -36.85
C ASP A 106 -8.73 4.90 -37.23
N GLY A 107 -9.80 4.85 -36.41
CA GLY A 107 -11.00 4.05 -36.61
C GLY A 107 -10.88 2.57 -36.19
N ARG A 108 -9.72 2.12 -35.71
CA ARG A 108 -9.55 0.77 -35.17
C ARG A 108 -10.15 0.66 -33.76
N PRO A 109 -10.64 -0.51 -33.35
CA PRO A 109 -11.08 -0.72 -31.98
C PRO A 109 -9.90 -0.57 -31.00
N MET A 110 -10.20 -0.04 -29.83
CA MET A 110 -9.29 -0.06 -28.70
C MET A 110 -9.07 -1.49 -28.20
N GLU A 111 -7.88 -1.76 -27.72
CA GLU A 111 -7.50 -3.00 -27.04
C GLU A 111 -7.44 -2.80 -25.54
N THR A 112 -7.50 -3.88 -24.77
CA THR A 112 -7.40 -3.85 -23.32
C THR A 112 -5.98 -4.15 -22.86
N ARG A 113 -5.56 -3.49 -21.78
CA ARG A 113 -4.38 -3.83 -20.99
C ARG A 113 -4.71 -3.75 -19.51
N ILE A 114 -3.95 -4.45 -18.70
CA ILE A 114 -4.07 -4.41 -17.26
C ILE A 114 -2.97 -3.50 -16.73
N VAL A 115 -3.35 -2.52 -15.93
CA VAL A 115 -2.42 -1.53 -15.37
C VAL A 115 -2.47 -1.57 -13.86
N ALA A 116 -1.34 -1.21 -13.22
CA ALA A 116 -1.31 -0.99 -11.80
C ALA A 116 -2.30 0.12 -11.45
N MET A 117 -3.12 -0.13 -10.47
CA MET A 117 -3.96 0.88 -9.86
C MET A 117 -3.20 1.47 -8.69
N ALA A 118 -3.29 2.78 -8.49
CA ALA A 118 -2.87 3.35 -7.23
C ALA A 118 -3.72 2.68 -6.13
N HIS A 119 -3.07 2.17 -5.10
CA HIS A 119 -3.76 1.68 -3.90
C HIS A 119 -4.66 2.79 -3.37
N GLY A 120 -5.76 2.41 -2.69
CA GLY A 120 -6.59 3.36 -1.98
C GLY A 120 -5.75 4.23 -1.04
N ASP A 121 -6.28 5.36 -0.66
CA ASP A 121 -5.62 6.27 0.27
C ASP A 121 -5.33 5.54 1.59
N HIS A 122 -4.06 5.45 1.97
CA HIS A 122 -3.63 4.91 3.25
C HIS A 122 -3.79 5.92 4.41
N ASN A 123 -4.56 6.99 4.21
CA ASN A 123 -4.86 7.94 5.27
C ASN A 123 -5.85 7.33 6.28
N PRO A 124 -5.52 7.36 7.57
CA PRO A 124 -6.43 6.90 8.61
C PRO A 124 -7.73 7.70 8.61
N ARG A 125 -8.87 7.03 8.70
CA ARG A 125 -10.20 7.68 8.72
C ARG A 125 -10.64 8.10 10.11
N HIS A 126 -10.06 7.49 11.14
CA HIS A 126 -10.36 7.73 12.55
C HIS A 126 -9.16 8.35 13.30
N GLY A 127 -8.13 8.79 12.56
CA GLY A 127 -6.93 9.38 13.13
C GLY A 127 -6.01 8.38 13.83
N GLY A 128 -6.10 7.11 13.45
CA GLY A 128 -5.30 6.02 13.97
C GLY A 128 -4.07 5.69 13.10
N ILE A 129 -3.63 4.46 13.18
CA ILE A 129 -2.56 3.90 12.36
C ILE A 129 -3.19 2.88 11.42
N LEU A 130 -2.98 3.03 10.12
CA LEU A 130 -3.52 2.14 9.09
C LEU A 130 -2.44 1.17 8.61
N PHE A 131 -2.80 -0.11 8.54
CA PHE A 131 -1.95 -1.17 7.98
C PHE A 131 -2.67 -1.94 6.87
N MET A 132 -1.92 -2.49 5.93
CA MET A 132 -2.39 -3.45 4.96
C MET A 132 -2.19 -4.87 5.46
N ALA A 133 -3.20 -5.72 5.32
CA ALA A 133 -3.09 -7.12 5.72
C ALA A 133 -2.16 -7.92 4.78
N PRO A 134 -1.54 -9.02 5.28
CA PRO A 134 -0.67 -9.87 4.46
C PRO A 134 -1.35 -10.48 3.24
N ASN A 135 -2.68 -10.60 3.26
CA ASN A 135 -3.44 -11.10 2.10
C ASN A 135 -3.56 -10.06 0.98
N GLY A 136 -3.11 -8.81 1.18
CA GLY A 136 -3.10 -7.75 0.18
C GLY A 136 -4.48 -7.24 -0.23
N TYR A 137 -5.53 -7.65 0.49
CA TYR A 137 -6.91 -7.24 0.23
C TYR A 137 -7.47 -6.40 1.38
N HIS A 138 -7.24 -6.79 2.63
CA HIS A 138 -7.78 -6.09 3.77
C HIS A 138 -6.83 -4.99 4.26
N HIS A 139 -7.43 -3.89 4.71
CA HIS A 139 -6.75 -2.86 5.48
C HIS A 139 -7.36 -2.81 6.87
N LEU A 140 -6.60 -2.33 7.84
CA LEU A 140 -7.04 -2.20 9.22
C LEU A 140 -6.49 -0.92 9.83
N GLU A 141 -7.33 -0.24 10.60
CA GLU A 141 -6.95 0.96 11.33
C GLU A 141 -7.13 0.74 12.82
N GLY A 142 -6.05 0.91 13.58
CA GLY A 142 -6.07 0.89 15.03
C GLY A 142 -6.06 2.30 15.60
N THR A 143 -6.97 2.59 16.52
CA THR A 143 -6.99 3.85 17.29
C THR A 143 -6.84 3.57 18.78
N LEU A 144 -6.17 4.44 19.50
CA LEU A 144 -6.07 4.41 20.95
C LEU A 144 -6.63 5.70 21.54
N GLU A 145 -7.71 5.57 22.32
CA GLU A 145 -8.36 6.69 23.00
C GLU A 145 -7.63 7.06 24.30
N GLU A 146 -7.86 8.26 24.81
CA GLU A 146 -7.24 8.75 26.05
C GLU A 146 -7.57 7.89 27.28
N ASP A 147 -8.74 7.23 27.29
CA ASP A 147 -9.17 6.33 28.36
C ASP A 147 -8.52 4.92 28.30
N GLY A 148 -7.60 4.71 27.33
CA GLY A 148 -6.95 3.42 27.11
C GLY A 148 -7.75 2.43 26.27
N ARG A 149 -8.84 2.84 25.64
CA ARG A 149 -9.62 2.00 24.76
C ARG A 149 -8.96 1.92 23.38
N PHE A 150 -8.57 0.71 22.99
CA PHE A 150 -8.11 0.43 21.65
C PHE A 150 -9.29 -0.03 20.79
N ARG A 151 -9.44 0.56 19.60
CA ARG A 151 -10.41 0.14 18.58
C ARG A 151 -9.72 -0.27 17.30
N LEU A 152 -10.31 -1.26 16.62
CA LEU A 152 -9.84 -1.77 15.36
C LEU A 152 -10.97 -1.70 14.33
N TYR A 153 -10.74 -0.93 13.27
CA TYR A 153 -11.61 -0.82 12.11
C TYR A 153 -11.04 -1.63 10.96
N LEU A 154 -11.90 -2.25 10.16
CA LEU A 154 -11.52 -3.09 9.04
C LEU A 154 -12.03 -2.49 7.73
N TYR A 155 -11.24 -2.64 6.67
CA TYR A 155 -11.55 -2.13 5.34
C TYR A 155 -11.15 -3.15 4.28
N ASP A 156 -11.76 -3.05 3.09
CA ASP A 156 -11.35 -3.78 1.90
C ASP A 156 -10.13 -3.12 1.19
N ASP A 157 -9.75 -3.65 0.03
CA ASP A 157 -8.63 -3.14 -0.78
C ASP A 157 -8.86 -1.73 -1.37
N PHE A 158 -10.07 -1.19 -1.27
CA PHE A 158 -10.43 0.20 -1.60
C PHE A 158 -10.66 1.06 -0.37
N THR A 159 -10.23 0.60 0.80
CA THR A 159 -10.47 1.29 2.08
C THR A 159 -11.95 1.55 2.39
N ARG A 160 -12.88 0.74 1.84
CA ARG A 160 -14.29 0.79 2.22
C ARG A 160 -14.50 0.03 3.53
N PRO A 161 -15.28 0.58 4.48
CA PRO A 161 -15.52 -0.07 5.76
C PRO A 161 -16.12 -1.48 5.59
N LEU A 162 -15.61 -2.42 6.35
CA LEU A 162 -16.12 -3.79 6.45
C LEU A 162 -16.74 -4.01 7.83
N ALA A 163 -17.81 -4.81 7.87
CA ALA A 163 -18.30 -5.33 9.14
C ALA A 163 -17.29 -6.35 9.72
N VAL A 164 -17.16 -6.37 11.03
CA VAL A 164 -16.23 -7.27 11.73
C VAL A 164 -16.73 -8.73 11.84
N GLU A 165 -17.91 -9.02 11.33
CA GLU A 165 -18.49 -10.38 11.31
C GLU A 165 -17.58 -11.34 10.53
N GLY A 166 -17.31 -12.50 11.13
CA GLY A 166 -16.42 -13.51 10.55
C GLY A 166 -14.94 -13.34 10.89
N PHE A 167 -14.54 -12.16 11.36
CA PHE A 167 -13.17 -11.91 11.84
C PHE A 167 -13.04 -12.26 13.33
N GLN A 168 -11.80 -12.50 13.78
CA GLN A 168 -11.48 -12.65 15.20
C GLN A 168 -10.23 -11.82 15.51
N ALA A 169 -10.31 -10.97 16.51
CA ALA A 169 -9.23 -10.07 16.89
C ALA A 169 -8.89 -10.23 18.38
N ARG A 170 -7.59 -10.19 18.72
CA ARG A 170 -7.10 -10.10 20.10
C ARG A 170 -5.95 -9.12 20.22
N ALA A 171 -5.94 -8.35 21.28
CA ALA A 171 -4.83 -7.47 21.64
C ALA A 171 -4.00 -8.18 22.72
N GLY A 172 -2.78 -8.59 22.39
CA GLY A 172 -2.02 -9.54 23.19
C GLY A 172 -2.81 -10.84 23.38
N GLU A 173 -3.11 -11.19 24.65
CA GLU A 173 -3.91 -12.36 25.01
C GLU A 173 -5.40 -12.06 25.17
N VAL A 174 -5.83 -10.79 25.07
CA VAL A 174 -7.21 -10.39 25.35
C VAL A 174 -8.03 -10.39 24.06
N LEU A 175 -9.11 -11.16 24.05
CA LEU A 175 -10.04 -11.16 22.92
C LEU A 175 -10.77 -9.81 22.87
N MET A 176 -10.85 -9.23 21.67
CA MET A 176 -11.55 -7.98 21.45
C MET A 176 -13.05 -8.23 21.24
N GLU A 177 -13.88 -7.30 21.69
CA GLU A 177 -15.33 -7.34 21.55
C GLU A 177 -15.78 -6.56 20.32
N ALA A 178 -16.69 -7.15 19.53
CA ALA A 178 -17.33 -6.43 18.43
C ALA A 178 -18.29 -5.36 18.97
N SER A 179 -18.33 -4.21 18.32
CA SER A 179 -19.33 -3.16 18.59
C SER A 179 -20.75 -3.69 18.29
N ALA A 180 -21.74 -3.08 18.89
CA ALA A 180 -23.13 -3.51 18.74
C ALA A 180 -23.66 -3.45 17.29
N ASP A 181 -23.10 -2.54 16.48
CA ASP A 181 -23.42 -2.40 15.05
C ASP A 181 -22.46 -3.17 14.13
N GLY A 182 -21.47 -3.86 14.70
CA GLY A 182 -20.49 -4.63 13.95
C GLY A 182 -19.46 -3.79 13.18
N SER A 183 -19.31 -2.50 13.46
CA SER A 183 -18.46 -1.60 12.70
C SER A 183 -16.97 -1.63 13.13
N PHE A 184 -16.66 -2.08 14.34
CA PHE A 184 -15.29 -2.20 14.86
C PHE A 184 -15.18 -3.24 15.97
N PHE A 185 -13.95 -3.65 16.28
CA PHE A 185 -13.61 -4.33 17.53
C PHE A 185 -13.08 -3.34 18.56
N SER A 186 -13.27 -3.63 19.85
CA SER A 186 -12.71 -2.83 20.93
C SER A 186 -12.21 -3.68 22.10
N VAL A 187 -11.24 -3.10 22.83
CA VAL A 187 -10.73 -3.64 24.08
C VAL A 187 -10.23 -2.51 24.95
N ASN A 188 -10.40 -2.58 26.26
CA ASN A 188 -9.78 -1.65 27.20
C ASN A 188 -8.39 -2.19 27.58
N LEU A 189 -7.37 -1.38 27.33
CA LEU A 189 -6.01 -1.66 27.79
C LEU A 189 -5.85 -1.10 29.20
N GLU A 190 -5.09 -1.78 30.07
CA GLU A 190 -4.82 -1.29 31.44
C GLU A 190 -3.96 -0.03 31.49
N ARG A 191 -3.42 0.39 30.32
CA ARG A 191 -2.60 1.60 30.17
C ARG A 191 -3.40 2.71 29.51
N SER A 192 -3.61 3.83 30.24
CA SER A 192 -4.08 5.07 29.65
C SER A 192 -2.91 5.91 29.14
N LEU A 193 -3.15 6.74 28.14
CA LEU A 193 -2.23 7.81 27.74
C LEU A 193 -2.35 8.95 28.78
N ASP A 194 -1.54 8.93 29.85
CA ASP A 194 -1.54 10.01 30.87
C ASP A 194 -1.14 11.34 30.20
N PRO A 195 -1.94 12.43 30.41
CA PRO A 195 -1.68 13.72 29.79
C PRO A 195 -0.47 14.50 30.31
N VAL A 196 0.17 14.07 31.39
CA VAL A 196 1.09 14.91 32.16
C VAL A 196 2.57 14.53 32.11
N GLU A 197 2.93 13.29 31.71
CA GLU A 197 4.33 12.87 31.58
C GLU A 197 4.76 12.61 30.14
N PRO A 198 6.08 12.70 29.79
CA PRO A 198 6.58 12.26 28.51
C PRO A 198 6.41 10.74 28.45
N VAL A 199 5.29 10.33 27.88
CA VAL A 199 4.77 8.97 27.91
C VAL A 199 5.60 8.10 26.98
N GLU A 200 6.11 6.99 27.50
CA GLU A 200 6.61 5.90 26.67
C GLU A 200 5.53 5.50 25.65
N PRO A 201 5.90 5.15 24.42
CA PRO A 201 4.94 4.69 23.42
C PRO A 201 4.10 3.53 23.95
N VAL A 202 2.80 3.56 23.68
CA VAL A 202 1.92 2.43 23.99
C VAL A 202 1.97 1.46 22.82
N GLU A 203 2.48 0.27 23.08
CA GLU A 203 2.55 -0.81 22.10
C GLU A 203 1.33 -1.72 22.26
N VAL A 204 0.64 -1.98 21.14
CA VAL A 204 -0.47 -2.93 21.06
C VAL A 204 -0.13 -3.99 20.03
N VAL A 205 0.10 -5.23 20.47
CA VAL A 205 0.29 -6.37 19.59
C VAL A 205 -1.09 -6.94 19.25
N LEU A 206 -1.54 -6.72 18.03
CA LEU A 206 -2.80 -7.24 17.52
C LEU A 206 -2.56 -8.56 16.80
N HIS A 207 -3.41 -9.53 17.05
CA HIS A 207 -3.55 -10.73 16.24
C HIS A 207 -4.95 -10.75 15.63
N LEU A 208 -5.01 -10.87 14.30
CA LEU A 208 -6.25 -10.84 13.55
C LEU A 208 -6.35 -12.08 12.67
N ARG A 209 -7.44 -12.82 12.83
CA ARG A 209 -7.80 -13.92 11.94
C ARG A 209 -8.86 -13.44 10.96
N PHE A 210 -8.56 -13.56 9.68
CA PHE A 210 -9.48 -13.23 8.60
C PHE A 210 -10.49 -14.36 8.38
N PRO A 211 -11.68 -14.04 7.81
CA PRO A 211 -12.61 -15.08 7.37
C PRO A 211 -11.91 -16.08 6.44
N ASP A 212 -12.21 -17.35 6.61
CA ASP A 212 -11.66 -18.48 5.83
C ASP A 212 -10.14 -18.70 5.96
N GLU A 213 -9.43 -17.97 6.82
CA GLU A 213 -8.04 -18.20 7.15
C GLU A 213 -7.89 -18.95 8.48
N ILE A 214 -6.89 -19.86 8.54
CA ILE A 214 -6.59 -20.64 9.76
C ILE A 214 -5.59 -19.89 10.63
N GLU A 215 -4.63 -19.22 10.00
CA GLU A 215 -3.54 -18.50 10.67
C GLU A 215 -3.97 -17.09 11.05
N GLU A 216 -3.45 -16.60 12.17
CA GLU A 216 -3.60 -15.21 12.58
C GLU A 216 -2.47 -14.36 11.99
N ALA A 217 -2.81 -13.20 11.44
CA ALA A 217 -1.82 -12.18 11.10
C ALA A 217 -1.52 -11.33 12.33
N ARG A 218 -0.26 -10.94 12.48
CA ARG A 218 0.22 -10.08 13.56
C ARG A 218 0.44 -8.66 13.05
N PHE A 219 0.02 -7.67 13.87
CA PHE A 219 0.24 -6.25 13.65
C PHE A 219 0.70 -5.61 14.95
N ASP A 220 1.72 -4.77 14.88
CA ASP A 220 2.28 -4.09 16.04
C ASP A 220 1.97 -2.59 15.94
N PHE A 221 1.01 -2.10 16.71
CA PHE A 221 0.67 -0.67 16.78
C PHE A 221 1.53 0.02 17.83
N ILE A 222 2.12 1.16 17.46
CA ILE A 222 2.92 1.98 18.40
C ILE A 222 2.32 3.38 18.43
N PHE A 223 1.59 3.69 19.49
CA PHE A 223 0.98 4.99 19.69
C PHE A 223 1.93 5.89 20.47
N SER A 224 2.37 6.99 19.87
CA SER A 224 3.19 8.01 20.53
C SER A 224 2.53 9.37 20.42
N ARG A 225 2.67 10.22 21.46
CA ARG A 225 2.22 11.62 21.44
C ARG A 225 3.15 12.57 20.70
N ALA A 226 4.24 12.07 20.10
CA ALA A 226 5.13 12.92 19.33
C ALA A 226 4.33 13.60 18.21
N ALA A 227 4.33 14.94 18.22
CA ALA A 227 3.64 15.76 17.26
C ALA A 227 3.83 15.22 15.85
N GLU A 228 2.73 15.09 15.12
CA GLU A 228 2.69 14.89 13.69
C GLU A 228 3.61 15.92 13.02
N ALA A 229 4.84 15.52 12.75
CA ALA A 229 5.66 16.24 11.81
C ALA A 229 5.01 15.99 10.45
N THR A 230 4.12 16.88 10.05
CA THR A 230 3.57 16.93 8.70
C THR A 230 4.74 16.75 7.75
N LEU A 231 4.82 15.59 7.09
CA LEU A 231 5.76 15.38 6.01
C LEU A 231 5.37 16.37 4.92
N SER A 232 6.06 17.51 4.86
CA SER A 232 6.01 18.36 3.68
C SER A 232 6.51 17.49 2.53
N LEU A 233 5.61 17.11 1.65
CA LEU A 233 5.94 16.53 0.35
C LEU A 233 6.63 17.61 -0.49
N ALA A 234 7.88 17.92 -0.14
CA ALA A 234 8.76 18.65 -1.03
C ALA A 234 8.87 17.77 -2.29
N GLU A 235 8.65 18.41 -3.45
CA GLU A 235 8.72 17.72 -4.74
C GLU A 235 10.04 16.93 -4.82
N PHE A 236 9.93 15.59 -4.86
CA PHE A 236 11.10 14.72 -4.95
C PHE A 236 11.80 14.94 -6.30
N ARG A 237 13.09 15.24 -6.26
CA ARG A 237 13.92 15.42 -7.45
C ARG A 237 15.24 14.69 -7.29
N ILE A 238 15.64 13.99 -8.34
CA ILE A 238 16.93 13.33 -8.42
C ILE A 238 17.99 14.40 -8.78
N PRO A 239 19.04 14.60 -7.95
CA PRO A 239 20.12 15.53 -8.25
C PRO A 239 20.91 15.13 -9.50
N GLU A 240 21.60 16.10 -10.11
CA GLU A 240 22.39 15.87 -11.32
C GLU A 240 23.79 15.30 -11.06
N SER A 241 24.34 15.43 -9.83
CA SER A 241 25.66 14.92 -9.48
C SER A 241 25.59 13.65 -8.63
N ALA A 242 26.51 12.71 -8.87
CA ALA A 242 26.61 11.47 -8.09
C ALA A 242 26.79 11.73 -6.59
N GLU A 243 27.60 12.73 -6.23
CA GLU A 243 27.84 13.14 -4.84
C GLU A 243 26.56 13.63 -4.15
N ASP A 244 25.74 14.43 -4.83
CA ASP A 244 24.48 14.93 -4.28
C ASP A 244 23.43 13.81 -4.19
N VAL A 245 23.36 12.92 -5.20
CA VAL A 245 22.49 11.74 -5.16
C VAL A 245 22.86 10.84 -3.97
N TYR A 246 24.13 10.58 -3.79
CA TYR A 246 24.62 9.78 -2.64
C TYR A 246 24.24 10.44 -1.31
N ARG A 247 24.41 11.74 -1.17
CA ARG A 247 24.04 12.49 0.03
C ARG A 247 22.53 12.41 0.33
N GLU A 248 21.71 12.43 -0.70
CA GLU A 248 20.26 12.25 -0.56
C GLU A 248 19.90 10.83 -0.11
N ILE A 249 20.62 9.78 -0.58
CA ILE A 249 20.43 8.40 -0.08
C ILE A 249 20.69 8.34 1.43
N LEU A 250 21.77 8.97 1.91
CA LEU A 250 22.07 9.01 3.35
C LEU A 250 20.94 9.70 4.14
N ARG A 251 20.41 10.81 3.66
CA ARG A 251 19.27 11.50 4.30
C ARG A 251 18.03 10.61 4.35
N ARG A 252 17.75 9.83 3.29
CA ARG A 252 16.63 8.87 3.29
C ARG A 252 16.85 7.77 4.32
N ASN A 253 18.08 7.27 4.46
CA ASN A 253 18.40 6.30 5.50
C ASN A 253 18.14 6.85 6.91
N GLU A 254 18.57 8.08 7.20
CA GLU A 254 18.28 8.74 8.48
C GLU A 254 16.76 8.87 8.73
N ARG A 255 16.02 9.19 7.67
CA ARG A 255 14.55 9.31 7.76
C ARG A 255 13.87 7.96 8.00
N VAL A 256 14.28 6.91 7.31
CA VAL A 256 13.80 5.54 7.54
C VAL A 256 14.04 5.14 8.99
N GLN A 257 15.25 5.38 9.52
CA GLN A 257 15.60 5.09 10.90
C GLN A 257 14.70 5.85 11.91
N GLU A 258 14.41 7.12 11.63
CA GLU A 258 13.52 7.94 12.48
C GLU A 258 12.10 7.38 12.50
N LEU A 259 11.54 7.03 11.35
CA LEU A 259 10.20 6.45 11.24
C LEU A 259 10.09 5.11 11.98
N ILE A 260 11.11 4.25 11.87
CA ILE A 260 11.16 2.98 12.61
C ILE A 260 11.14 3.21 14.11
N ARG A 261 12.01 4.12 14.62
CA ARG A 261 12.05 4.45 16.05
C ARG A 261 10.72 4.98 16.58
N ARG A 262 9.96 5.68 15.75
CA ARG A 262 8.65 6.25 16.10
C ARG A 262 7.50 5.26 15.92
N GLY A 263 7.74 4.10 15.31
CA GLY A 263 6.69 3.16 14.95
C GLY A 263 5.78 3.65 13.80
N ALA A 264 6.20 4.67 13.07
CA ALA A 264 5.48 5.22 11.92
C ALA A 264 5.80 4.38 10.66
N TRP A 265 5.53 3.10 10.74
CA TRP A 265 5.93 2.15 9.70
C TRP A 265 5.16 2.30 8.38
N PRO A 266 3.86 2.66 8.37
CA PRO A 266 3.16 2.94 7.12
C PRO A 266 3.80 4.06 6.28
N ASP A 267 4.57 4.96 6.90
CA ASP A 267 5.24 6.07 6.21
C ASP A 267 6.61 5.68 5.63
N LEU A 268 7.09 4.46 5.88
CA LEU A 268 8.41 3.99 5.43
C LEU A 268 8.55 3.95 3.91
N TYR A 269 7.43 3.74 3.18
CA TYR A 269 7.44 3.65 1.72
C TYR A 269 8.02 4.91 1.08
N ILE A 270 7.73 6.11 1.61
CA ILE A 270 8.20 7.37 1.03
C ILE A 270 9.73 7.41 0.96
N PRO A 271 10.48 7.45 2.09
CA PRO A 271 11.94 7.54 2.03
C PRO A 271 12.59 6.27 1.46
N ALA A 272 11.99 5.10 1.61
CA ALA A 272 12.53 3.86 1.09
C ALA A 272 12.48 3.82 -0.45
N LEU A 273 11.33 4.15 -1.06
CA LEU A 273 11.19 4.18 -2.51
C LEU A 273 11.92 5.36 -3.15
N GLU A 274 12.01 6.51 -2.49
CA GLU A 274 12.88 7.61 -2.93
C GLU A 274 14.36 7.19 -2.95
N ALA A 275 14.83 6.49 -1.91
CA ALA A 275 16.21 5.95 -1.87
C ALA A 275 16.43 4.92 -2.99
N LYS A 276 15.45 4.10 -3.31
CA LYS A 276 15.49 3.17 -4.46
C LYS A 276 15.69 3.94 -5.77
N ASP A 277 14.94 5.00 -6.02
CA ASP A 277 15.05 5.77 -7.27
C ASP A 277 16.40 6.51 -7.34
N LEU A 278 16.87 7.05 -6.22
CA LEU A 278 18.20 7.66 -6.11
C LEU A 278 19.33 6.67 -6.41
N VAL A 279 19.29 5.45 -5.86
CA VAL A 279 20.37 4.48 -6.10
C VAL A 279 20.36 3.93 -7.52
N LEU A 280 19.19 3.86 -8.18
CA LEU A 280 19.11 3.53 -9.60
C LEU A 280 19.79 4.61 -10.45
N ALA A 281 19.49 5.90 -10.18
CA ALA A 281 20.15 7.02 -10.86
C ALA A 281 21.66 7.04 -10.59
N LEU A 282 22.08 6.77 -9.35
CA LEU A 282 23.50 6.67 -9.01
C LEU A 282 24.18 5.51 -9.76
N SER A 283 23.48 4.38 -9.93
CA SER A 283 24.00 3.24 -10.70
C SER A 283 24.21 3.55 -12.17
N ASP A 284 23.32 4.38 -12.75
CA ASP A 284 23.50 4.87 -14.12
C ASP A 284 24.71 5.81 -14.28
N MET A 285 25.05 6.57 -13.22
CA MET A 285 26.20 7.47 -13.20
C MET A 285 27.54 6.78 -12.95
N GLU A 286 27.56 5.78 -12.06
CA GLU A 286 28.80 5.13 -11.56
C GLU A 286 29.05 3.72 -12.12
N GLY A 287 28.08 3.10 -12.76
CA GLY A 287 28.18 1.82 -13.43
C GLY A 287 28.41 0.62 -12.50
N GLU A 288 29.20 -0.35 -12.97
CA GLU A 288 29.39 -1.66 -12.31
C GLU A 288 29.95 -1.56 -10.88
N ARG A 289 30.61 -0.46 -10.54
CA ARG A 289 31.23 -0.25 -9.23
C ARG A 289 30.25 -0.36 -8.07
N ILE A 290 29.02 0.12 -8.27
CA ILE A 290 27.98 0.13 -7.25
C ILE A 290 26.80 -0.82 -7.56
N GLU A 291 26.86 -1.60 -8.63
CA GLU A 291 25.75 -2.45 -9.08
C GLU A 291 25.25 -3.40 -7.97
N ARG A 292 26.17 -4.03 -7.24
CA ARG A 292 25.81 -4.97 -6.17
C ARG A 292 25.10 -4.28 -5.00
N PRO A 293 25.68 -3.23 -4.37
CA PRO A 293 24.98 -2.53 -3.29
C PRO A 293 23.69 -1.84 -3.77
N ALA A 294 23.61 -1.36 -5.01
CA ALA A 294 22.40 -0.80 -5.58
C ALA A 294 21.27 -1.83 -5.64
N LYS A 295 21.51 -3.02 -6.17
CA LYS A 295 20.51 -4.11 -6.18
C LYS A 295 20.04 -4.49 -4.78
N LYS A 296 20.97 -4.51 -3.80
CA LYS A 296 20.64 -4.81 -2.41
C LYS A 296 19.75 -3.74 -1.80
N LEU A 297 20.05 -2.46 -2.04
CA LEU A 297 19.26 -1.34 -1.54
C LEU A 297 17.86 -1.33 -2.16
N VAL A 298 17.76 -1.52 -3.47
CA VAL A 298 16.45 -1.65 -4.16
C VAL A 298 15.61 -2.74 -3.52
N ARG A 299 16.20 -3.91 -3.27
CA ARG A 299 15.51 -5.01 -2.59
C ARG A 299 15.04 -4.63 -1.20
N ALA A 300 15.92 -4.04 -0.40
CA ALA A 300 15.62 -3.67 0.98
C ALA A 300 14.54 -2.58 1.04
N ALA A 301 14.53 -1.62 0.11
CA ALA A 301 13.50 -0.60 -0.01
C ALA A 301 12.10 -1.19 -0.24
N TRP A 302 11.98 -2.15 -1.15
CA TRP A 302 10.73 -2.88 -1.37
C TRP A 302 10.26 -3.70 -0.17
N LEU A 303 11.20 -4.25 0.60
CA LEU A 303 10.86 -4.97 1.83
C LEU A 303 10.37 -4.02 2.91
N LEU A 304 10.98 -2.84 3.05
CA LEU A 304 10.54 -1.82 3.98
C LEU A 304 9.13 -1.30 3.66
N ASP A 305 8.85 -1.04 2.39
CA ASP A 305 7.51 -0.70 1.90
C ASP A 305 6.51 -1.80 2.29
N THR A 306 6.74 -3.03 1.84
CA THR A 306 5.84 -4.17 2.06
C THR A 306 5.61 -4.48 3.55
N HIS A 307 6.66 -4.45 4.36
CA HIS A 307 6.56 -4.81 5.78
C HIS A 307 6.08 -3.64 6.65
N GLY A 308 6.39 -2.40 6.22
CA GLY A 308 5.83 -1.19 6.81
C GLY A 308 4.32 -1.17 6.73
N ASP A 309 3.79 -1.41 5.54
CA ASP A 309 2.35 -1.48 5.28
C ASP A 309 1.66 -2.60 6.09
N ARG A 310 2.37 -3.70 6.36
CA ARG A 310 1.84 -4.82 7.14
C ARG A 310 1.90 -4.64 8.65
N GLY A 311 2.63 -3.63 9.13
CA GLY A 311 2.75 -3.36 10.55
C GLY A 311 3.42 -4.48 11.36
N ASN A 312 4.28 -5.29 10.76
CA ASN A 312 5.01 -6.34 11.45
C ASN A 312 6.42 -5.86 11.83
N ARG A 313 6.61 -5.57 13.11
CA ARG A 313 7.86 -5.05 13.65
C ARG A 313 9.08 -5.89 13.29
N LEU A 314 9.00 -7.20 13.45
CA LEU A 314 10.15 -8.09 13.23
C LEU A 314 10.60 -8.08 11.75
N GLU A 315 9.65 -8.04 10.84
CA GLU A 315 9.91 -7.97 9.40
C GLU A 315 10.46 -6.60 8.99
N VAL A 316 9.93 -5.51 9.57
CA VAL A 316 10.43 -4.14 9.35
C VAL A 316 11.88 -4.01 9.82
N GLU A 317 12.19 -4.47 11.05
CA GLU A 317 13.54 -4.44 11.59
C GLU A 317 14.52 -5.27 10.75
N ALA A 318 14.12 -6.45 10.31
CA ALA A 318 14.93 -7.30 9.42
C ALA A 318 15.16 -6.64 8.04
N ALA A 319 14.14 -6.01 7.46
CA ALA A 319 14.26 -5.27 6.20
C ALA A 319 15.19 -4.05 6.36
N TYR A 320 15.11 -3.35 7.49
CA TYR A 320 15.97 -2.21 7.77
C TYR A 320 17.44 -2.61 7.91
N LEU A 321 17.76 -3.72 8.56
CA LEU A 321 19.15 -4.22 8.64
C LEU A 321 19.74 -4.46 7.24
N LEU A 322 18.94 -4.98 6.29
CA LEU A 322 19.36 -5.15 4.90
C LEU A 322 19.56 -3.80 4.18
N PHE A 323 18.70 -2.83 4.49
CA PHE A 323 18.78 -1.47 3.94
C PHE A 323 20.05 -0.75 4.43
N GLU A 324 20.31 -0.78 5.73
CA GLU A 324 21.49 -0.18 6.37
C GLU A 324 22.79 -0.82 5.85
N GLU A 325 22.81 -2.16 5.73
CA GLU A 325 23.95 -2.86 5.15
C GLU A 325 24.21 -2.45 3.70
N ALA A 326 23.15 -2.29 2.89
CA ALA A 326 23.27 -1.83 1.51
C ALA A 326 23.83 -0.40 1.43
N VAL A 327 23.36 0.51 2.30
CA VAL A 327 23.87 1.89 2.38
C VAL A 327 25.33 1.90 2.82
N SER A 328 25.72 1.05 3.76
CA SER A 328 27.13 0.91 4.20
C SER A 328 28.04 0.40 3.08
N GLU A 329 27.61 -0.64 2.34
CA GLU A 329 28.34 -1.14 1.17
C GLU A 329 28.46 -0.07 0.07
N LEU A 330 27.39 0.70 -0.16
CA LEU A 330 27.37 1.81 -1.10
C LEU A 330 28.38 2.89 -0.70
N SER A 331 28.42 3.25 0.59
CA SER A 331 29.38 4.21 1.15
C SER A 331 30.83 3.77 0.90
N ALA A 332 31.11 2.50 1.13
CA ALA A 332 32.45 1.94 0.91
C ALA A 332 32.84 1.92 -0.58
N ALA A 333 31.88 1.67 -1.47
CA ALA A 333 32.10 1.69 -2.91
C ALA A 333 32.25 3.12 -3.45
N HIS A 334 31.52 4.10 -2.93
CA HIS A 334 31.59 5.49 -3.35
C HIS A 334 32.89 6.19 -2.90
N ALA A 335 33.47 5.79 -1.76
CA ALA A 335 34.72 6.36 -1.23
C ALA A 335 35.98 5.90 -1.97
N ASN A 336 35.94 4.85 -2.80
CA ASN A 336 37.05 4.29 -3.58
C ASN A 336 36.98 4.68 -5.06
#